data_10d39f65722c7c13c46c1fd31a0162dd
#
_entry.id   10d39f65722c7c13c46c1fd31a0162dd
#
_cell.length_a   1.000
_cell.length_b   1.000
_cell.length_c   1.000
_cell.angle_alpha   90.00
_cell.angle_beta   90.00
_cell.angle_gamma   90.00
#
_symmetry.space_group_name_H-M   'P 1'
#
loop_
_entity.id
_entity.type
_entity.pdbx_description
1 polymer ?
#
loop_
_entity_poly.entity_id
_entity_poly.type
_entity_poly.pdbx_seq_one_letter_code
_entity_poly.pdbx_strand_id
1 'polypeptide(L)'
;QKTGTANNRLATVDTASAGGISLHPGGSSVSHYQVKAAPIDGLNIGADYVEFSGVLGSTEQAPESGAYFATYAYGPAVIGYSKTFLAAPMTAITAQVETVENDKISIGINVNDNLSVSYEEEESQPKLNTEGTTYTMTSTGIQAAYTMGGMTLGVAMNDHENAGYTENKDVKDTIFSVEMAF
;
A
#
# COMPACT_ATOMS: atom_id res chain seq x y z
N GLN A 1 -8.20 5.00 13.09
CA GLN A 1 -8.66 4.72 11.73
C GLN A 1 -7.45 4.40 10.89
N LYS A 2 -7.26 3.13 10.57
CA LYS A 2 -6.21 2.71 9.64
C LYS A 2 -6.72 2.97 8.23
N THR A 3 -6.43 4.10 7.70
CA THR A 3 -6.60 4.34 6.28
C THR A 3 -5.55 3.51 5.56
N GLY A 4 -5.99 2.42 4.91
CA GLY A 4 -5.15 1.58 4.08
C GLY A 4 -4.75 2.32 2.80
N THR A 5 -3.87 3.28 2.94
CA THR A 5 -3.34 4.08 1.85
C THR A 5 -1.83 4.01 1.85
N ALA A 6 -1.19 4.81 1.05
CA ALA A 6 0.25 4.95 0.92
C ALA A 6 1.02 4.87 2.26
N ASN A 7 0.45 5.36 3.35
CA ASN A 7 1.06 5.28 4.68
C ASN A 7 1.29 3.83 5.15
N ASN A 8 0.49 2.86 4.71
CA ASN A 8 0.72 1.47 5.05
C ASN A 8 1.96 0.88 4.35
N ARG A 9 2.39 1.46 3.25
CA ARG A 9 3.60 1.01 2.55
C ARG A 9 4.86 1.49 3.25
N LEU A 10 4.83 2.70 3.80
CA LEU A 10 5.91 3.16 4.68
C LEU A 10 5.95 2.34 5.97
N ALA A 11 4.79 1.98 6.51
CA ALA A 11 4.71 1.06 7.65
C ALA A 11 5.21 -0.36 7.30
N THR A 12 5.25 -0.75 6.04
CA THR A 12 5.83 -2.03 5.62
C THR A 12 7.35 -2.03 5.76
N VAL A 13 7.99 -0.88 5.62
CA VAL A 13 9.42 -0.71 5.96
C VAL A 13 9.61 -0.94 7.46
N ASP A 14 8.74 -0.38 8.29
CA ASP A 14 8.74 -0.61 9.74
C ASP A 14 8.43 -2.07 10.11
N THR A 15 7.55 -2.74 9.34
CA THR A 15 7.22 -4.14 9.61
C THR A 15 8.35 -5.09 9.18
N ALA A 16 9.14 -4.70 8.18
CA ALA A 16 10.35 -5.44 7.86
C ALA A 16 11.34 -5.41 9.04
N SER A 17 11.37 -4.31 9.81
CA SER A 17 12.14 -4.25 11.06
C SER A 17 11.57 -5.15 12.16
N ALA A 18 10.25 -5.31 12.23
CA ALA A 18 9.60 -6.22 13.17
C ALA A 18 9.86 -7.71 12.85
N GLY A 19 10.18 -8.04 11.61
CA GLY A 19 10.62 -9.36 11.18
C GLY A 19 12.08 -9.69 11.48
N GLY A 20 12.79 -8.82 12.21
CA GLY A 20 14.19 -9.02 12.57
C GLY A 20 15.19 -8.53 11.50
N ILE A 21 14.72 -7.86 10.47
CA ILE A 21 15.59 -7.14 9.53
C ILE A 21 15.98 -5.82 10.19
N SER A 22 17.22 -5.70 10.57
CA SER A 22 17.75 -4.43 11.08
C SER A 22 17.82 -3.43 9.92
N LEU A 23 16.92 -2.47 9.92
CA LEU A 23 16.97 -1.32 9.00
C LEU A 23 18.11 -0.34 9.37
N HIS A 24 18.78 -0.57 10.49
CA HIS A 24 19.89 0.21 10.97
C HIS A 24 21.13 -0.66 11.17
N PRO A 25 21.88 -0.97 10.14
CA PRO A 25 23.25 -1.40 10.36
C PRO A 25 24.01 -0.21 10.95
N GLY A 26 24.58 -0.41 12.09
CA GLY A 26 25.16 0.60 12.97
C GLY A 26 25.72 1.85 12.30
N GLY A 27 25.12 2.98 12.60
CA GLY A 27 25.54 4.28 12.10
C GLY A 27 24.75 4.85 10.92
N SER A 28 23.70 4.19 10.44
CA SER A 28 22.84 4.70 9.37
C SER A 28 21.94 5.84 9.85
N SER A 29 21.74 6.83 9.03
CA SER A 29 20.72 7.86 9.24
C SER A 29 19.53 7.60 8.33
N VAL A 30 18.36 8.07 8.75
CA VAL A 30 17.12 8.03 7.99
C VAL A 30 16.70 9.45 7.68
N SER A 31 16.45 9.75 6.42
CA SER A 31 15.85 11.01 5.98
C SER A 31 14.43 10.74 5.53
N HIS A 32 13.47 11.52 6.05
CA HIS A 32 12.06 11.42 5.67
C HIS A 32 11.56 12.78 5.21
N TYR A 33 11.00 12.81 4.03
CA TYR A 33 10.43 14.00 3.41
C TYR A 33 8.96 13.75 3.16
N GLN A 34 8.11 14.68 3.60
CA GLN A 34 6.67 14.59 3.41
C GLN A 34 6.09 15.94 2.98
N VAL A 35 5.18 15.91 2.02
CA VAL A 35 4.37 17.03 1.63
C VAL A 35 2.92 16.60 1.50
N LYS A 36 2.00 17.42 2.04
CA LYS A 36 0.54 17.27 1.89
C LYS A 36 -0.10 18.61 1.60
N ALA A 37 -1.09 18.63 0.73
CA ALA A 37 -1.83 19.82 0.37
C ALA A 37 -3.30 19.49 0.07
N ALA A 38 -4.17 20.45 0.31
CA ALA A 38 -5.58 20.46 -0.08
C ALA A 38 -5.85 21.71 -0.92
N PRO A 39 -5.45 21.71 -2.22
CA PRO A 39 -5.45 22.94 -3.04
C PRO A 39 -6.84 23.44 -3.40
N ILE A 40 -7.83 22.56 -3.41
CA ILE A 40 -9.25 22.88 -3.62
C ILE A 40 -10.10 22.00 -2.70
N ASP A 41 -11.33 22.41 -2.50
CA ASP A 41 -12.28 21.63 -1.69
C ASP A 41 -12.45 20.20 -2.24
N GLY A 42 -12.41 19.23 -1.34
CA GLY A 42 -12.50 17.81 -1.66
C GLY A 42 -11.21 17.17 -2.18
N LEU A 43 -10.21 17.92 -2.67
CA LEU A 43 -8.96 17.37 -3.19
C LEU A 43 -7.86 17.36 -2.13
N ASN A 44 -7.33 16.19 -1.84
CA ASN A 44 -6.12 16.02 -1.04
C ASN A 44 -5.04 15.34 -1.89
N ILE A 45 -3.85 15.88 -1.87
CA ILE A 45 -2.67 15.33 -2.52
C ILE A 45 -1.53 15.23 -1.52
N GLY A 46 -0.65 14.27 -1.72
CA GLY A 46 0.53 14.14 -0.88
C GLY A 46 1.60 13.27 -1.51
N ALA A 47 2.82 13.45 -1.02
CA ALA A 47 3.95 12.62 -1.34
C ALA A 47 4.82 12.42 -0.09
N ASP A 48 5.37 11.22 0.02
CA ASP A 48 6.30 10.79 1.06
C ASP A 48 7.52 10.15 0.41
N TYR A 49 8.71 10.42 0.95
CA TYR A 49 9.94 9.75 0.56
C TYR A 49 10.80 9.48 1.79
N VAL A 50 11.29 8.26 1.88
CA VAL A 50 12.19 7.81 2.95
C VAL A 50 13.44 7.24 2.33
N GLU A 51 14.58 7.73 2.78
CA GLU A 51 15.91 7.29 2.38
C GLU A 51 16.70 6.85 3.61
N PHE A 52 17.35 5.70 3.50
CA PHE A 52 18.26 5.21 4.53
C PHE A 52 19.70 5.38 4.03
N SER A 53 20.51 6.13 4.77
CA SER A 53 21.93 6.26 4.48
C SER A 53 22.73 5.22 5.26
N GLY A 54 23.84 4.78 4.69
CA GLY A 54 24.68 3.75 5.27
C GLY A 54 24.56 2.45 4.50
N VAL A 55 25.12 2.45 3.30
CA VAL A 55 25.26 1.24 2.49
C VAL A 55 26.29 0.35 3.18
N LEU A 56 25.90 -0.88 3.45
CA LEU A 56 26.74 -1.87 4.14
C LEU A 56 27.89 -2.39 3.29
N GLY A 57 27.84 -2.22 1.98
CA GLY A 57 28.87 -2.64 1.03
C GLY A 57 28.62 -2.04 -0.35
N SER A 58 29.64 -2.08 -1.20
CA SER A 58 29.54 -1.60 -2.59
C SER A 58 28.64 -2.45 -3.48
N THR A 59 28.11 -3.54 -2.96
CA THR A 59 27.24 -4.50 -3.66
C THR A 59 25.82 -4.51 -3.11
N GLU A 60 25.49 -3.60 -2.18
CA GLU A 60 24.17 -3.52 -1.56
C GLU A 60 23.42 -2.29 -2.02
N GLN A 61 22.13 -2.44 -2.21
CA GLN A 61 21.24 -1.36 -2.57
C GLN A 61 20.87 -0.54 -1.32
N ALA A 62 20.89 0.79 -1.44
CA ALA A 62 20.38 1.66 -0.39
C ALA A 62 18.87 1.44 -0.26
N PRO A 63 18.37 1.17 0.96
CA PRO A 63 16.94 1.03 1.15
C PRO A 63 16.26 2.38 0.99
N GLU A 64 15.22 2.42 0.19
CA GLU A 64 14.40 3.61 0.01
C GLU A 64 12.94 3.23 -0.24
N SER A 65 12.05 4.14 0.08
CA SER A 65 10.62 3.97 -0.14
C SER A 65 10.00 5.32 -0.47
N GLY A 66 9.01 5.30 -1.33
CA GLY A 66 8.28 6.51 -1.67
C GLY A 66 6.83 6.20 -1.95
N ALA A 67 6.01 7.24 -1.77
CA ALA A 67 4.59 7.20 -2.05
C ALA A 67 4.11 8.56 -2.52
N TYR A 68 3.17 8.58 -3.46
CA TYR A 68 2.35 9.75 -3.71
C TYR A 68 0.90 9.34 -3.89
N PHE A 69 0.00 10.24 -3.55
CA PHE A 69 -1.43 9.98 -3.64
C PHE A 69 -2.22 11.23 -3.98
N ALA A 70 -3.39 11.00 -4.52
CA ALA A 70 -4.45 11.98 -4.66
C ALA A 70 -5.78 11.35 -4.25
N THR A 71 -6.60 12.08 -3.50
CA THR A 71 -7.98 11.69 -3.21
C THR A 71 -8.90 12.86 -3.51
N TYR A 72 -10.05 12.59 -4.11
CA TYR A 72 -11.05 13.59 -4.39
C TYR A 72 -12.42 13.16 -3.87
N ALA A 73 -12.99 13.99 -3.02
CA ALA A 73 -14.32 13.80 -2.46
C ALA A 73 -15.31 14.69 -3.22
N TYR A 74 -16.39 14.08 -3.71
CA TYR A 74 -17.50 14.77 -4.36
C TYR A 74 -18.83 14.19 -3.91
N GLY A 75 -19.58 14.95 -3.16
CA GLY A 75 -20.83 14.47 -2.55
C GLY A 75 -20.60 13.24 -1.69
N PRO A 76 -21.34 12.14 -1.92
CA PRO A 76 -21.18 10.90 -1.16
C PRO A 76 -20.00 10.03 -1.62
N ALA A 77 -19.30 10.40 -2.68
CA ALA A 77 -18.26 9.60 -3.29
C ALA A 77 -16.86 10.14 -3.00
N VAL A 78 -15.90 9.23 -2.85
CA VAL A 78 -14.47 9.53 -2.77
C VAL A 78 -13.74 8.64 -3.76
N ILE A 79 -12.91 9.23 -4.60
CA ILE A 79 -12.01 8.51 -5.51
C ILE A 79 -10.59 8.72 -5.01
N GLY A 80 -9.79 7.67 -5.03
CA GLY A 80 -8.38 7.70 -4.63
C GLY A 80 -7.48 7.05 -5.66
N TYR A 81 -6.30 7.63 -5.83
CA TYR A 81 -5.18 7.03 -6.54
C TYR A 81 -3.92 7.14 -5.69
N SER A 82 -3.11 6.11 -5.68
CA SER A 82 -1.79 6.16 -5.08
C SER A 82 -0.79 5.31 -5.86
N LYS A 83 0.45 5.79 -5.90
CA LYS A 83 1.58 5.00 -6.35
C LYS A 83 2.61 4.92 -5.24
N THR A 84 3.18 3.73 -5.03
CA THR A 84 4.22 3.50 -4.04
C THR A 84 5.34 2.68 -4.63
N PHE A 85 6.54 2.85 -4.12
CA PHE A 85 7.64 1.95 -4.41
C PHE A 85 8.43 1.63 -3.13
N LEU A 86 9.03 0.45 -3.13
CA LEU A 86 9.92 -0.01 -2.07
C LEU A 86 11.15 -0.65 -2.71
N ALA A 87 12.31 -0.02 -2.54
CA ALA A 87 13.58 -0.68 -2.76
C ALA A 87 13.88 -1.60 -1.56
N ALA A 88 14.10 -2.88 -1.84
CA ALA A 88 14.30 -3.85 -0.78
C ALA A 88 15.53 -3.47 0.07
N PRO A 89 15.40 -3.39 1.39
CA PRO A 89 16.53 -3.10 2.25
C PRO A 89 17.56 -4.22 2.16
N MET A 90 18.83 -3.85 2.00
CA MET A 90 19.97 -4.77 2.10
C MET A 90 19.97 -5.92 1.08
N THR A 91 19.30 -5.74 -0.03
CA THR A 91 19.37 -6.70 -1.12
C THR A 91 20.67 -6.46 -1.88
N ALA A 92 21.44 -7.50 -2.11
CA ALA A 92 22.65 -7.40 -2.94
C ALA A 92 22.27 -6.88 -4.33
N ILE A 93 23.08 -6.00 -4.90
CA ILE A 93 22.86 -5.44 -6.26
C ILE A 93 22.68 -6.55 -7.31
N THR A 94 23.19 -7.73 -7.03
CA THR A 94 23.00 -8.94 -7.84
C THR A 94 21.68 -9.67 -7.58
N ALA A 95 20.87 -9.20 -6.60
CA ALA A 95 19.56 -9.78 -6.41
C ALA A 95 18.64 -9.45 -7.58
N GLN A 96 17.74 -10.37 -7.87
CA GLN A 96 16.88 -10.22 -9.04
C GLN A 96 15.88 -9.06 -8.92
N VAL A 97 15.34 -8.83 -7.72
CA VAL A 97 14.36 -7.76 -7.49
C VAL A 97 15.05 -6.52 -6.93
N GLU A 98 15.03 -5.44 -7.68
CA GLU A 98 15.53 -4.12 -7.29
C GLU A 98 14.50 -3.35 -6.49
N THR A 99 13.29 -3.22 -7.04
CA THR A 99 12.18 -2.51 -6.41
C THR A 99 10.87 -3.26 -6.62
N VAL A 100 9.90 -2.97 -5.76
CA VAL A 100 8.50 -3.32 -5.99
C VAL A 100 7.73 -2.01 -6.12
N GLU A 101 7.03 -1.84 -7.24
CA GLU A 101 6.15 -0.71 -7.48
C GLU A 101 4.69 -1.14 -7.33
N ASN A 102 3.86 -0.28 -6.76
CA ASN A 102 2.43 -0.53 -6.64
C ASN A 102 1.66 0.69 -7.13
N ASP A 103 0.68 0.44 -7.97
CA ASP A 103 -0.31 1.39 -8.42
C ASP A 103 -1.67 0.99 -7.86
N LYS A 104 -2.39 1.92 -7.24
CA LYS A 104 -3.67 1.64 -6.59
C LYS A 104 -4.71 2.68 -6.97
N ILE A 105 -5.88 2.21 -7.35
CA ILE A 105 -7.07 3.03 -7.52
C ILE A 105 -8.17 2.55 -6.58
N SER A 106 -8.97 3.48 -6.07
CA SER A 106 -10.09 3.15 -5.18
C SER A 106 -11.25 4.11 -5.38
N ILE A 107 -12.44 3.61 -5.14
CA ILE A 107 -13.66 4.41 -5.05
C ILE A 107 -14.47 3.95 -3.84
N GLY A 108 -14.94 4.90 -3.05
CA GLY A 108 -15.86 4.66 -1.93
C GLY A 108 -17.11 5.53 -2.09
N ILE A 109 -18.26 4.99 -1.74
CA ILE A 109 -19.54 5.66 -1.85
C ILE A 109 -20.36 5.42 -0.56
N ASN A 110 -20.81 6.49 0.08
CA ASN A 110 -21.86 6.42 1.08
C ASN A 110 -23.21 6.37 0.39
N VAL A 111 -23.80 5.18 0.29
CA VAL A 111 -25.11 4.97 -0.37
C VAL A 111 -26.22 5.66 0.40
N ASN A 112 -26.12 5.64 1.75
CA ASN A 112 -26.98 6.36 2.69
C ASN A 112 -26.25 6.47 4.03
N ASP A 113 -26.92 7.02 5.04
CA ASP A 113 -26.33 7.23 6.39
C ASP A 113 -25.83 5.95 7.07
N ASN A 114 -26.31 4.81 6.65
CA ASN A 114 -26.02 3.52 7.27
C ASN A 114 -25.17 2.59 6.39
N LEU A 115 -25.17 2.78 5.06
CA LEU A 115 -24.54 1.86 4.12
C LEU A 115 -23.44 2.58 3.32
N SER A 116 -22.25 2.05 3.37
CA SER A 116 -21.15 2.41 2.49
C SER A 116 -20.67 1.20 1.71
N VAL A 117 -20.20 1.45 0.49
CA VAL A 117 -19.55 0.45 -0.37
C VAL A 117 -18.26 1.02 -0.92
N SER A 118 -17.29 0.17 -1.17
CA SER A 118 -16.03 0.57 -1.80
C SER A 118 -15.50 -0.53 -2.71
N TYR A 119 -14.74 -0.09 -3.71
CA TYR A 119 -13.95 -0.91 -4.60
C TYR A 119 -12.53 -0.40 -4.60
N GLU A 120 -11.57 -1.30 -4.65
CA GLU A 120 -10.18 -0.98 -4.87
C GLU A 120 -9.51 -2.00 -5.79
N GLU A 121 -8.53 -1.52 -6.55
CA GLU A 121 -7.64 -2.34 -7.35
C GLU A 121 -6.20 -1.88 -7.13
N GLU A 122 -5.32 -2.81 -6.88
CA GLU A 122 -3.89 -2.58 -6.72
C GLU A 122 -3.11 -3.52 -7.64
N GLU A 123 -2.28 -2.94 -8.49
CA GLU A 123 -1.27 -3.66 -9.25
C GLU A 123 0.07 -3.52 -8.53
N SER A 124 0.73 -4.65 -8.28
CA SER A 124 2.04 -4.72 -7.65
C SER A 124 3.02 -5.41 -8.58
N GLN A 125 4.09 -4.70 -8.97
CA GLN A 125 5.05 -5.19 -9.93
C GLN A 125 6.48 -5.14 -9.37
N PRO A 126 7.17 -6.29 -9.29
CA PRO A 126 8.60 -6.30 -9.02
C PRO A 126 9.37 -5.82 -10.26
N LYS A 127 10.36 -4.97 -10.04
CA LYS A 127 11.33 -4.53 -11.05
C LYS A 127 12.63 -5.27 -10.81
N LEU A 128 13.16 -5.84 -11.87
CA LEU A 128 14.42 -6.58 -11.81
C LEU A 128 15.59 -5.69 -12.19
N ASN A 129 16.73 -5.87 -11.55
CA ASN A 129 18.00 -5.26 -11.93
C ASN A 129 18.73 -6.03 -13.05
N THR A 130 18.24 -7.21 -13.43
CA THR A 130 18.75 -8.04 -14.52
C THR A 130 17.59 -8.48 -15.41
N GLU A 131 17.88 -8.91 -16.64
CA GLU A 131 16.84 -9.48 -17.51
C GLU A 131 16.19 -10.71 -16.84
N GLY A 132 14.86 -10.73 -16.86
CA GLY A 132 14.07 -11.82 -16.29
C GLY A 132 12.58 -11.61 -16.50
N THR A 133 11.80 -12.64 -16.24
CA THR A 133 10.33 -12.57 -16.30
C THR A 133 9.78 -12.26 -14.90
N THR A 134 8.92 -11.27 -14.83
CA THR A 134 8.14 -10.96 -13.64
C THR A 134 6.65 -11.03 -13.93
N TYR A 135 5.88 -11.36 -12.93
CA TYR A 135 4.42 -11.35 -13.01
C TYR A 135 3.90 -10.22 -12.13
N THR A 136 2.98 -9.43 -12.66
CA THR A 136 2.26 -8.42 -11.88
C THR A 136 1.22 -9.14 -11.03
N MET A 137 1.23 -8.86 -9.74
CA MET A 137 0.15 -9.28 -8.85
C MET A 137 -0.94 -8.21 -8.89
N THR A 138 -2.15 -8.59 -9.29
CA THR A 138 -3.32 -7.72 -9.25
C THR A 138 -4.21 -8.14 -8.08
N SER A 139 -4.58 -7.17 -7.26
CA SER A 139 -5.46 -7.38 -6.11
C SER A 139 -6.68 -6.50 -6.27
N THR A 140 -7.87 -7.10 -6.34
CA THR A 140 -9.14 -6.40 -6.34
C THR A 140 -9.89 -6.64 -5.05
N GLY A 141 -10.55 -5.62 -4.52
CA GLY A 141 -11.35 -5.70 -3.31
C GLY A 141 -12.69 -4.98 -3.46
N ILE A 142 -13.77 -5.65 -3.08
CA ILE A 142 -15.09 -5.02 -2.91
C ILE A 142 -15.47 -5.14 -1.44
N GLN A 143 -15.87 -4.02 -0.86
CA GLN A 143 -16.28 -3.97 0.55
C GLN A 143 -17.63 -3.28 0.70
N ALA A 144 -18.41 -3.75 1.66
CA ALA A 144 -19.61 -3.08 2.10
C ALA A 144 -19.67 -3.06 3.63
N ALA A 145 -20.12 -1.94 4.19
CA ALA A 145 -20.32 -1.80 5.62
C ALA A 145 -21.72 -1.22 5.90
N TYR A 146 -22.43 -1.85 6.81
CA TYR A 146 -23.75 -1.40 7.25
C TYR A 146 -23.75 -1.15 8.76
N THR A 147 -24.09 0.07 9.14
CA THR A 147 -24.15 0.50 10.55
C THR A 147 -25.60 0.57 11.01
N MET A 148 -25.90 -0.08 12.13
CA MET A 148 -27.22 -0.10 12.76
C MET A 148 -27.06 0.14 14.26
N GLY A 149 -27.43 1.34 14.71
CA GLY A 149 -27.22 1.73 16.11
C GLY A 149 -25.73 1.71 16.48
N GLY A 150 -25.35 0.98 17.53
CA GLY A 150 -23.95 0.80 17.95
C GLY A 150 -23.21 -0.36 17.28
N MET A 151 -23.77 -0.97 16.25
CA MET A 151 -23.19 -2.13 15.57
C MET A 151 -22.90 -1.81 14.10
N THR A 152 -21.74 -2.25 13.62
CA THR A 152 -21.37 -2.22 12.20
C THR A 152 -21.09 -3.63 11.70
N LEU A 153 -21.76 -4.02 10.63
CA LEU A 153 -21.53 -5.26 9.89
C LEU A 153 -20.71 -4.94 8.65
N GLY A 154 -19.64 -5.67 8.43
CA GLY A 154 -18.78 -5.53 7.26
C GLY A 154 -18.65 -6.83 6.49
N VAL A 155 -18.55 -6.71 5.17
CA VAL A 155 -18.12 -7.79 4.28
C VAL A 155 -17.07 -7.24 3.32
N ALA A 156 -16.00 -8.01 3.13
CA ALA A 156 -14.99 -7.75 2.12
C ALA A 156 -14.77 -9.01 1.29
N MET A 157 -14.70 -8.85 -0.02
CA MET A 157 -14.39 -9.90 -0.98
C MET A 157 -13.13 -9.48 -1.74
N ASN A 158 -12.09 -10.28 -1.65
CA ASN A 158 -10.81 -10.00 -2.29
C ASN A 158 -10.49 -11.08 -3.32
N ASP A 159 -9.90 -10.67 -4.42
CA ASP A 159 -9.36 -11.51 -5.47
C ASP A 159 -7.92 -11.09 -5.76
N HIS A 160 -7.00 -12.03 -5.70
CA HIS A 160 -5.58 -11.81 -5.95
C HIS A 160 -5.12 -12.69 -7.11
N GLU A 161 -4.84 -12.09 -8.24
CA GLU A 161 -4.24 -12.77 -9.38
C GLU A 161 -2.71 -12.76 -9.27
N ASN A 162 -2.07 -13.84 -9.67
CA ASN A 162 -0.62 -14.06 -9.57
C ASN A 162 -0.06 -13.80 -8.15
N ALA A 163 -0.77 -14.28 -7.13
CA ALA A 163 -0.42 -14.06 -5.73
C ALA A 163 1.03 -14.44 -5.43
N GLY A 164 1.75 -13.49 -4.81
CA GLY A 164 3.19 -13.64 -4.54
C GLY A 164 4.03 -13.64 -5.82
N TYR A 165 3.57 -12.94 -6.86
CA TYR A 165 4.23 -12.80 -8.17
C TYR A 165 4.47 -14.14 -8.88
N THR A 166 3.60 -15.11 -8.63
CA THR A 166 3.66 -16.44 -9.24
C THR A 166 2.57 -16.57 -10.28
N GLU A 167 2.94 -16.92 -11.51
CA GLU A 167 2.02 -17.07 -12.63
C GLU A 167 0.87 -18.04 -12.32
N ASN A 168 -0.35 -17.62 -12.65
CA ASN A 168 -1.59 -18.40 -12.48
C ASN A 168 -1.85 -18.88 -11.03
N LYS A 169 -1.26 -18.23 -10.05
CA LYS A 169 -1.56 -18.48 -8.65
C LYS A 169 -2.59 -17.48 -8.14
N ASP A 170 -3.86 -17.84 -8.23
CA ASP A 170 -4.96 -16.97 -7.82
C ASP A 170 -5.47 -17.36 -6.43
N VAL A 171 -5.78 -16.37 -5.62
CA VAL A 171 -6.30 -16.52 -4.27
C VAL A 171 -7.50 -15.62 -4.08
N LYS A 172 -8.60 -16.18 -3.56
CA LYS A 172 -9.82 -15.44 -3.24
C LYS A 172 -10.17 -15.64 -1.78
N ASP A 173 -10.56 -14.56 -1.13
CA ASP A 173 -11.05 -14.63 0.23
C ASP A 173 -12.29 -13.75 0.44
N THR A 174 -13.06 -14.11 1.45
CA THR A 174 -14.21 -13.32 1.90
C THR A 174 -14.14 -13.17 3.42
N ILE A 175 -14.18 -11.93 3.87
CA ILE A 175 -14.07 -11.59 5.28
C ILE A 175 -15.40 -11.00 5.74
N PHE A 176 -15.92 -11.50 6.85
CA PHE A 176 -17.05 -10.91 7.56
C PHE A 176 -16.58 -10.31 8.87
N SER A 177 -17.02 -9.10 9.17
CA SER A 177 -16.68 -8.42 10.41
C SER A 177 -17.94 -7.91 11.12
N VAL A 178 -17.88 -7.90 12.46
CA VAL A 178 -18.88 -7.29 13.32
C VAL A 178 -18.15 -6.43 14.33
N GLU A 179 -18.43 -5.14 14.34
CA GLU A 179 -17.92 -4.20 15.34
C GLU A 179 -19.08 -3.73 16.20
N MET A 180 -18.88 -3.67 17.52
CA MET A 180 -19.87 -3.18 18.48
C MET A 180 -19.24 -2.11 19.37
N ALA A 181 -19.88 -0.96 19.47
CA ALA A 181 -19.53 0.09 20.43
C ALA A 181 -20.33 -0.10 21.72
N PHE A 182 -19.64 -0.12 22.86
CA PHE A 182 -20.21 -0.24 24.20
C PHE A 182 -20.07 1.06 24.99
#